data_7b69e585293f62e0e7525e329d947504
#
_entry.id   7b69e585293f62e0e7525e329d947504
#
_cell.length_a   1.000
_cell.length_b   1.000
_cell.length_c   1.000
_cell.angle_alpha   90.00
_cell.angle_beta   90.00
_cell.angle_gamma   90.00
#
_symmetry.space_group_name_H-M   'P 1'
#
loop_
_entity.id
_entity.type
_entity.pdbx_description
1 polymer ?
#
loop_
_entity_poly.entity_id
_entity_poly.type
_entity_poly.pdbx_seq_one_letter_code
_entity_poly.pdbx_strand_id
1 'polypeptide(L)'
;MGDVGDPAIRVAVVGTGNAGRLALAQVIADPRFDLVAVGVHSPEKVGLNAATIAGAADTTGVVATEGLDAVIAASPQCVVYCAMGDTRPIEATADVVRLLSAGIHVVGSAPGPLQYPWGAMPPKAIDKVATAALDHDAAVFITGVDPGFVSDLIPLAFSGTCQHVEQIRCMEIADYATYDGTEVMVDVMGFGAPLDQTPMLFLPGILGLAWGTSLHQIAAAMDVTIDEIVERHESEPAPEDFEVATGTIAKGTRAAVRFEIIGMVDGKPGIVIEHVTRLRGDLRPDWAQPAQPGGCYRVEITGEPSYRIDICPTSRKGDHNHAAIVAAAGRIVNAIPAVVAGPAGIRTTLDLPLISGPRLTPTALT
;
A
#
# COMPACT_ATOMS: atom_id res chain seq x y z
N MET A 1 37.06 -3.50 4.13
CA MET A 1 37.08 -4.93 3.79
C MET A 1 35.70 -5.18 3.18
N GLY A 2 35.67 -5.34 1.86
CA GLY A 2 34.43 -5.64 1.15
C GLY A 2 34.01 -7.06 1.48
N ASP A 3 32.86 -7.17 2.09
CA ASP A 3 32.19 -8.42 2.30
C ASP A 3 31.93 -9.05 0.94
N VAL A 4 32.39 -10.29 0.76
CA VAL A 4 32.04 -11.12 -0.39
C VAL A 4 30.56 -11.41 -0.20
N GLY A 5 29.72 -10.67 -0.93
CA GLY A 5 28.31 -10.53 -0.66
C GLY A 5 27.60 -11.89 -0.60
N ASP A 6 26.64 -12.00 0.31
CA ASP A 6 25.63 -13.04 0.27
C ASP A 6 25.06 -13.17 -1.15
N PRO A 7 24.74 -14.38 -1.60
CA PRO A 7 24.15 -14.58 -2.93
C PRO A 7 22.88 -13.75 -3.05
N ALA A 8 22.67 -13.14 -4.21
CA ALA A 8 21.47 -12.33 -4.46
C ALA A 8 20.19 -13.15 -4.19
N ILE A 9 19.22 -12.54 -3.52
CA ILE A 9 17.95 -13.18 -3.21
C ILE A 9 17.18 -13.39 -4.52
N ARG A 10 16.75 -14.61 -4.80
CA ARG A 10 15.94 -14.95 -5.96
C ARG A 10 14.52 -14.44 -5.76
N VAL A 11 14.10 -13.50 -6.59
CA VAL A 11 12.82 -12.79 -6.48
C VAL A 11 11.98 -12.99 -7.73
N ALA A 12 10.69 -13.21 -7.55
CA ALA A 12 9.72 -13.09 -8.62
C ALA A 12 8.73 -11.95 -8.32
N VAL A 13 8.10 -11.41 -9.38
CA VAL A 13 7.09 -10.34 -9.25
C VAL A 13 5.78 -10.83 -9.84
N VAL A 14 4.68 -10.71 -9.11
CA VAL A 14 3.32 -11.07 -9.54
C VAL A 14 2.43 -9.83 -9.50
N GLY A 15 1.80 -9.53 -10.63
CA GLY A 15 1.04 -8.29 -10.82
C GLY A 15 1.95 -7.12 -11.23
N THR A 16 1.66 -6.54 -12.39
CA THR A 16 2.46 -5.49 -13.04
C THR A 16 1.61 -4.24 -13.34
N GLY A 17 0.70 -3.91 -12.43
CA GLY A 17 0.00 -2.63 -12.38
C GLY A 17 0.93 -1.50 -11.92
N ASN A 18 0.37 -0.38 -11.46
CA ASN A 18 1.14 0.81 -11.10
C ASN A 18 2.25 0.53 -10.08
N ALA A 19 1.93 -0.08 -8.94
CA ALA A 19 2.92 -0.41 -7.91
C ALA A 19 3.85 -1.56 -8.36
N GLY A 20 3.28 -2.63 -8.93
CA GLY A 20 4.06 -3.81 -9.33
C GLY A 20 5.08 -3.53 -10.44
N ARG A 21 4.76 -2.64 -11.38
CA ARG A 21 5.71 -2.19 -12.42
C ARG A 21 6.91 -1.47 -11.81
N LEU A 22 6.68 -0.60 -10.83
CA LEU A 22 7.76 0.12 -10.13
C LEU A 22 8.56 -0.81 -9.22
N ALA A 23 7.91 -1.76 -8.55
CA ALA A 23 8.59 -2.79 -7.78
C ALA A 23 9.47 -3.68 -8.69
N LEU A 24 8.97 -4.08 -9.86
CA LEU A 24 9.72 -4.83 -10.85
C LEU A 24 10.97 -4.05 -11.33
N ALA A 25 10.79 -2.75 -11.62
CA ALA A 25 11.92 -1.89 -12.01
C ALA A 25 12.99 -1.80 -10.91
N GLN A 26 12.58 -1.72 -9.64
CA GLN A 26 13.50 -1.71 -8.52
C GLN A 26 14.21 -3.06 -8.35
N VAL A 27 13.49 -4.18 -8.45
CA VAL A 27 14.09 -5.53 -8.37
C VAL A 27 15.13 -5.73 -9.46
N ILE A 28 14.87 -5.30 -10.70
CA ILE A 28 15.83 -5.38 -11.82
C ILE A 28 17.09 -4.54 -11.56
N ALA A 29 16.92 -3.36 -10.97
CA ALA A 29 18.03 -2.40 -10.78
C ALA A 29 18.86 -2.66 -9.50
N ASP A 30 18.37 -3.43 -8.56
CA ASP A 30 19.01 -3.63 -7.25
C ASP A 30 19.82 -4.93 -7.22
N PRO A 31 21.16 -4.85 -7.09
CA PRO A 31 22.04 -6.04 -7.12
C PRO A 31 21.84 -7.02 -5.95
N ARG A 32 21.06 -6.66 -4.94
CA ARG A 32 20.66 -7.58 -3.87
C ARG A 32 19.71 -8.68 -4.37
N PHE A 33 19.09 -8.50 -5.53
CA PHE A 33 18.04 -9.36 -6.06
C PHE A 33 18.41 -9.98 -7.41
N ASP A 34 18.01 -11.23 -7.60
CA ASP A 34 18.04 -11.96 -8.88
C ASP A 34 16.59 -12.17 -9.32
N LEU A 35 16.14 -11.47 -10.36
CA LEU A 35 14.80 -11.64 -10.92
C LEU A 35 14.72 -12.97 -11.67
N VAL A 36 13.87 -13.90 -11.20
CA VAL A 36 13.76 -15.24 -11.77
C VAL A 36 12.44 -15.50 -12.50
N ALA A 37 11.36 -14.76 -12.20
CA ALA A 37 10.08 -14.90 -12.89
C ALA A 37 9.22 -13.63 -12.77
N VAL A 38 8.29 -13.45 -13.72
CA VAL A 38 7.23 -12.43 -13.67
C VAL A 38 5.90 -13.08 -14.01
N GLY A 39 4.93 -13.00 -13.08
CA GLY A 39 3.56 -13.46 -13.26
C GLY A 39 2.63 -12.30 -13.62
N VAL A 40 1.84 -12.44 -14.67
CA VAL A 40 0.86 -11.45 -15.12
C VAL A 40 -0.51 -12.09 -15.32
N HIS A 41 -1.56 -11.28 -15.23
CA HIS A 41 -2.94 -11.68 -15.54
C HIS A 41 -3.42 -11.09 -16.87
N SER A 42 -2.81 -10.00 -17.32
CA SER A 42 -3.16 -9.33 -18.57
C SER A 42 -2.56 -10.08 -19.77
N PRO A 43 -3.38 -10.63 -20.68
CA PRO A 43 -2.89 -11.46 -21.80
C PRO A 43 -1.88 -10.72 -22.69
N GLU A 44 -2.05 -9.42 -22.86
CA GLU A 44 -1.15 -8.58 -23.68
C GLU A 44 0.27 -8.46 -23.13
N LYS A 45 0.46 -8.79 -21.85
CA LYS A 45 1.79 -8.79 -21.21
C LYS A 45 2.49 -10.13 -21.22
N VAL A 46 1.76 -11.21 -21.52
CA VAL A 46 2.34 -12.57 -21.59
C VAL A 46 3.36 -12.62 -22.72
N GLY A 47 4.57 -13.15 -22.43
CA GLY A 47 5.68 -13.21 -23.38
C GLY A 47 6.50 -11.93 -23.53
N LEU A 48 6.10 -10.81 -22.91
CA LEU A 48 6.92 -9.60 -22.90
C LEU A 48 8.12 -9.77 -21.97
N ASN A 49 9.26 -9.16 -22.35
CA ASN A 49 10.42 -9.09 -21.48
C ASN A 49 10.12 -8.27 -20.22
N ALA A 50 10.59 -8.73 -19.06
CA ALA A 50 10.38 -8.07 -17.78
C ALA A 50 10.86 -6.61 -17.78
N ALA A 51 11.98 -6.32 -18.43
CA ALA A 51 12.50 -4.96 -18.58
C ALA A 51 11.55 -4.04 -19.38
N THR A 52 10.92 -4.57 -20.44
CA THR A 52 9.92 -3.84 -21.23
C THR A 52 8.73 -3.45 -20.34
N ILE A 53 8.22 -4.38 -19.53
CA ILE A 53 7.12 -4.14 -18.59
C ILE A 53 7.53 -3.09 -17.53
N ALA A 54 8.75 -3.21 -17.02
CA ALA A 54 9.31 -2.29 -16.00
C ALA A 54 9.62 -0.89 -16.55
N GLY A 55 9.78 -0.75 -17.87
CA GLY A 55 10.32 0.46 -18.50
C GLY A 55 11.82 0.65 -18.21
N ALA A 56 12.57 -0.46 -18.04
CA ALA A 56 14.02 -0.45 -17.87
C ALA A 56 14.74 -0.44 -19.22
N ALA A 57 15.97 0.12 -19.25
CA ALA A 57 16.74 0.28 -20.47
C ALA A 57 17.32 -1.04 -21.01
N ASP A 58 17.77 -1.92 -20.10
CA ASP A 58 18.43 -3.17 -20.46
C ASP A 58 17.43 -4.34 -20.42
N THR A 59 17.59 -5.28 -21.35
CA THR A 59 16.78 -6.51 -21.37
C THR A 59 17.19 -7.45 -20.24
N THR A 60 16.23 -8.13 -19.64
CA THR A 60 16.46 -9.23 -18.70
C THR A 60 16.34 -10.58 -19.44
N GLY A 61 16.84 -11.66 -18.84
CA GLY A 61 16.59 -13.02 -19.34
C GLY A 61 15.17 -13.54 -19.03
N VAL A 62 14.33 -12.74 -18.35
CA VAL A 62 13.00 -13.14 -17.86
C VAL A 62 11.90 -12.58 -18.74
N VAL A 63 10.99 -13.45 -19.15
CA VAL A 63 9.73 -13.07 -19.84
C VAL A 63 8.54 -13.33 -18.93
N ALA A 64 7.51 -12.50 -19.06
CA ALA A 64 6.29 -12.62 -18.28
C ALA A 64 5.47 -13.85 -18.68
N THR A 65 4.94 -14.55 -17.69
CA THR A 65 4.10 -15.74 -17.85
C THR A 65 2.72 -15.50 -17.22
N GLU A 66 1.72 -16.24 -17.68
CA GLU A 66 0.39 -16.17 -17.10
C GLU A 66 0.33 -16.89 -15.73
N GLY A 67 -0.27 -16.25 -14.74
CA GLY A 67 -0.57 -16.85 -13.45
C GLY A 67 0.63 -17.20 -12.57
N LEU A 68 0.45 -18.14 -11.64
CA LEU A 68 1.44 -18.49 -10.61
C LEU A 68 2.25 -19.76 -10.91
N ASP A 69 1.82 -20.64 -11.82
CA ASP A 69 2.45 -21.95 -12.00
C ASP A 69 3.94 -21.85 -12.41
N ALA A 70 4.23 -21.00 -13.38
CA ALA A 70 5.59 -20.77 -13.83
C ALA A 70 6.42 -20.02 -12.77
N VAL A 71 5.78 -19.11 -11.99
CA VAL A 71 6.42 -18.41 -10.88
C VAL A 71 6.87 -19.39 -9.80
N ILE A 72 6.01 -20.31 -9.38
CA ILE A 72 6.31 -21.34 -8.39
C ILE A 72 7.39 -22.30 -8.92
N ALA A 73 7.29 -22.71 -10.18
CA ALA A 73 8.28 -23.59 -10.82
C ALA A 73 9.68 -22.97 -10.90
N ALA A 74 9.78 -21.63 -11.00
CA ALA A 74 11.06 -20.92 -10.95
C ALA A 74 11.72 -20.94 -9.57
N SER A 75 11.00 -21.39 -8.52
CA SER A 75 11.49 -21.54 -7.15
C SER A 75 12.16 -20.26 -6.61
N PRO A 76 11.49 -19.09 -6.61
CA PRO A 76 12.01 -17.88 -5.98
C PRO A 76 12.05 -18.06 -4.46
N GLN A 77 12.95 -17.34 -3.78
CA GLN A 77 12.93 -17.26 -2.32
C GLN A 77 11.81 -16.33 -1.84
N CYS A 78 11.53 -15.28 -2.63
CA CYS A 78 10.48 -14.30 -2.30
C CYS A 78 9.70 -13.88 -3.54
N VAL A 79 8.40 -13.69 -3.37
CA VAL A 79 7.52 -13.09 -4.38
C VAL A 79 7.10 -11.71 -3.93
N VAL A 80 7.28 -10.71 -4.81
CA VAL A 80 6.63 -9.40 -4.70
C VAL A 80 5.24 -9.53 -5.30
N TYR A 81 4.20 -9.54 -4.45
CA TYR A 81 2.82 -9.74 -4.86
C TYR A 81 2.06 -8.39 -4.88
N CYS A 82 1.83 -7.86 -6.08
CA CYS A 82 1.13 -6.61 -6.36
C CYS A 82 -0.05 -6.82 -7.34
N ALA A 83 -0.64 -8.02 -7.35
CA ALA A 83 -1.86 -8.27 -8.11
C ALA A 83 -3.06 -7.54 -7.47
N MET A 84 -4.14 -7.35 -8.25
CA MET A 84 -5.36 -6.71 -7.74
C MET A 84 -5.91 -7.49 -6.54
N GLY A 85 -6.07 -6.80 -5.41
CA GLY A 85 -6.60 -7.36 -4.17
C GLY A 85 -7.94 -6.77 -3.74
N ASP A 86 -8.21 -5.52 -4.14
CA ASP A 86 -9.37 -4.77 -3.66
C ASP A 86 -10.69 -5.36 -4.21
N THR A 87 -10.70 -5.73 -5.48
CA THR A 87 -11.86 -6.36 -6.16
C THR A 87 -11.82 -7.89 -6.11
N ARG A 88 -10.69 -8.51 -5.70
CA ARG A 88 -10.45 -9.97 -5.67
C ARG A 88 -9.79 -10.45 -4.37
N PRO A 89 -10.28 -10.08 -3.18
CA PRO A 89 -9.57 -10.37 -1.91
C PRO A 89 -9.48 -11.86 -1.59
N ILE A 90 -10.47 -12.66 -2.00
CA ILE A 90 -10.49 -14.11 -1.76
C ILE A 90 -9.43 -14.81 -2.62
N GLU A 91 -9.38 -14.49 -3.90
CA GLU A 91 -8.42 -15.04 -4.84
C GLU A 91 -6.99 -14.60 -4.51
N ALA A 92 -6.79 -13.32 -4.16
CA ALA A 92 -5.50 -12.82 -3.72
C ALA A 92 -5.01 -13.53 -2.45
N THR A 93 -5.91 -13.80 -1.49
CA THR A 93 -5.58 -14.60 -0.30
C THR A 93 -5.23 -16.04 -0.68
N ALA A 94 -5.95 -16.65 -1.63
CA ALA A 94 -5.66 -18.01 -2.11
C ALA A 94 -4.31 -18.09 -2.83
N ASP A 95 -3.96 -17.07 -3.61
CA ASP A 95 -2.66 -16.96 -4.26
C ASP A 95 -1.51 -16.89 -3.22
N VAL A 96 -1.67 -16.06 -2.19
CA VAL A 96 -0.70 -15.97 -1.08
C VAL A 96 -0.56 -17.32 -0.37
N VAL A 97 -1.65 -17.99 -0.02
CA VAL A 97 -1.62 -19.33 0.60
C VAL A 97 -0.88 -20.33 -0.30
N ARG A 98 -1.10 -20.27 -1.61
CA ARG A 98 -0.45 -21.16 -2.58
C ARG A 98 1.06 -20.93 -2.65
N LEU A 99 1.51 -19.66 -2.64
CA LEU A 99 2.92 -19.30 -2.60
C LEU A 99 3.59 -19.77 -1.31
N LEU A 100 2.97 -19.48 -0.16
CA LEU A 100 3.46 -19.93 1.15
C LEU A 100 3.56 -21.45 1.25
N SER A 101 2.55 -22.18 0.72
CA SER A 101 2.55 -23.66 0.69
C SER A 101 3.63 -24.24 -0.23
N ALA A 102 4.22 -23.44 -1.09
CA ALA A 102 5.40 -23.81 -1.87
C ALA A 102 6.74 -23.40 -1.18
N GLY A 103 6.71 -22.95 0.07
CA GLY A 103 7.90 -22.49 0.81
C GLY A 103 8.44 -21.15 0.31
N ILE A 104 7.61 -20.33 -0.32
CA ILE A 104 8.01 -19.05 -0.92
C ILE A 104 7.53 -17.91 -0.03
N HIS A 105 8.45 -17.05 0.42
CA HIS A 105 8.10 -15.84 1.15
C HIS A 105 7.32 -14.85 0.26
N VAL A 106 6.44 -14.07 0.85
CA VAL A 106 5.63 -13.09 0.13
C VAL A 106 5.79 -11.71 0.76
N VAL A 107 6.14 -10.70 -0.04
CA VAL A 107 5.99 -9.29 0.28
C VAL A 107 5.05 -8.65 -0.73
N GLY A 108 4.19 -7.71 -0.33
CA GLY A 108 3.28 -7.15 -1.33
C GLY A 108 2.36 -6.06 -0.82
N SER A 109 1.51 -5.57 -1.72
CA SER A 109 0.45 -4.61 -1.41
C SER A 109 -0.92 -5.28 -1.25
N ALA A 110 -1.06 -6.57 -1.59
CA ALA A 110 -2.34 -7.27 -1.60
C ALA A 110 -2.23 -8.70 -1.02
N PRO A 111 -3.31 -9.21 -0.43
CA PRO A 111 -4.54 -8.48 -0.06
C PRO A 111 -4.30 -7.57 1.16
N GLY A 112 -4.80 -6.34 1.09
CA GLY A 112 -4.59 -5.29 2.11
C GLY A 112 -4.85 -5.71 3.56
N PRO A 113 -5.95 -6.43 3.87
CA PRO A 113 -6.22 -6.88 5.23
C PRO A 113 -5.14 -7.76 5.87
N LEU A 114 -4.25 -8.40 5.09
CA LEU A 114 -3.12 -9.16 5.63
C LEU A 114 -1.99 -8.27 6.20
N GLN A 115 -2.04 -6.96 6.05
CA GLN A 115 -1.11 -6.04 6.73
C GLN A 115 -1.18 -6.23 8.25
N TYR A 116 -2.39 -6.32 8.80
CA TYR A 116 -2.68 -6.71 10.18
C TYR A 116 -4.05 -7.40 10.20
N PRO A 117 -4.11 -8.73 10.06
CA PRO A 117 -5.38 -9.42 9.81
C PRO A 117 -6.29 -9.58 11.03
N TRP A 118 -5.73 -9.48 12.24
CA TRP A 118 -6.47 -9.66 13.48
C TRP A 118 -7.46 -8.50 13.70
N GLY A 119 -8.75 -8.83 13.72
CA GLY A 119 -9.85 -7.87 13.72
C GLY A 119 -10.32 -7.43 12.32
N ALA A 120 -9.50 -7.58 11.29
CA ALA A 120 -9.83 -7.19 9.92
C ALA A 120 -10.26 -8.36 9.02
N MET A 121 -9.89 -9.60 9.37
CA MET A 121 -10.21 -10.79 8.58
C MET A 121 -10.90 -11.86 9.43
N PRO A 122 -11.71 -12.75 8.80
CA PRO A 122 -12.28 -13.89 9.49
C PRO A 122 -11.18 -14.82 10.04
N PRO A 123 -11.29 -15.32 11.30
CA PRO A 123 -10.27 -16.17 11.93
C PRO A 123 -9.85 -17.36 11.08
N LYS A 124 -10.79 -18.05 10.42
CA LYS A 124 -10.48 -19.18 9.53
C LYS A 124 -9.60 -18.82 8.34
N ALA A 125 -9.71 -17.59 7.83
CA ALA A 125 -8.85 -17.12 6.73
C ALA A 125 -7.44 -16.83 7.26
N ILE A 126 -7.34 -16.23 8.46
CA ILE A 126 -6.05 -16.00 9.15
C ILE A 126 -5.36 -17.34 9.41
N ASP A 127 -6.06 -18.31 10.01
CA ASP A 127 -5.52 -19.63 10.31
C ASP A 127 -4.98 -20.33 9.06
N LYS A 128 -5.70 -20.22 7.94
CA LYS A 128 -5.27 -20.81 6.67
C LYS A 128 -3.94 -20.23 6.17
N VAL A 129 -3.79 -18.90 6.24
CA VAL A 129 -2.55 -18.22 5.85
C VAL A 129 -1.42 -18.55 6.82
N ALA A 130 -1.69 -18.48 8.13
CA ALA A 130 -0.71 -18.77 9.18
C ALA A 130 -0.20 -20.23 9.11
N THR A 131 -1.11 -21.19 8.92
CA THR A 131 -0.76 -22.62 8.77
C THR A 131 0.12 -22.82 7.53
N ALA A 132 -0.28 -22.27 6.37
CA ALA A 132 0.53 -22.39 5.16
C ALA A 132 1.94 -21.81 5.32
N ALA A 133 2.06 -20.69 6.03
CA ALA A 133 3.34 -20.05 6.31
C ALA A 133 4.22 -20.90 7.25
N LEU A 134 3.65 -21.34 8.37
CA LEU A 134 4.40 -22.07 9.41
C LEU A 134 4.80 -23.48 8.96
N ASP A 135 3.91 -24.21 8.28
CA ASP A 135 4.18 -25.58 7.84
C ASP A 135 5.28 -25.67 6.76
N HIS A 136 5.54 -24.56 6.05
CA HIS A 136 6.48 -24.53 4.93
C HIS A 136 7.64 -23.53 5.14
N ASP A 137 7.86 -23.08 6.37
CA ASP A 137 8.94 -22.15 6.77
C ASP A 137 8.99 -20.89 5.88
N ALA A 138 7.81 -20.32 5.60
CA ALA A 138 7.66 -19.13 4.80
C ALA A 138 7.01 -17.98 5.59
N ALA A 139 7.19 -16.76 5.15
CA ALA A 139 6.60 -15.58 5.77
C ALA A 139 5.84 -14.74 4.75
N VAL A 140 4.78 -14.05 5.21
CA VAL A 140 4.09 -13.03 4.42
C VAL A 140 4.10 -11.69 5.14
N PHE A 141 4.42 -10.63 4.41
CA PHE A 141 4.37 -9.25 4.87
C PHE A 141 3.69 -8.37 3.81
N ILE A 142 2.49 -7.90 4.13
CA ILE A 142 1.74 -6.97 3.28
C ILE A 142 1.92 -5.56 3.83
N THR A 143 2.22 -4.61 2.95
CA THR A 143 2.50 -3.22 3.30
C THR A 143 2.35 -2.32 2.08
N GLY A 144 2.43 -1.03 2.30
CA GLY A 144 2.38 0.00 1.29
C GLY A 144 2.81 1.33 1.86
N VAL A 145 2.22 2.39 1.36
CA VAL A 145 2.36 3.73 1.93
C VAL A 145 1.14 4.06 2.79
N ASP A 146 -0.07 3.86 2.24
CA ASP A 146 -1.33 3.99 2.93
C ASP A 146 -2.40 3.08 2.27
N PRO A 147 -2.86 2.02 2.95
CA PRO A 147 -2.39 1.56 4.26
C PRO A 147 -0.92 1.10 4.24
N GLY A 148 -0.18 1.37 5.33
CA GLY A 148 1.21 0.98 5.49
C GLY A 148 2.06 2.04 6.18
N PHE A 149 3.17 2.41 5.59
CA PHE A 149 4.23 3.24 6.16
C PHE A 149 3.74 4.48 6.94
N VAL A 150 2.79 5.24 6.39
CA VAL A 150 2.28 6.46 7.03
C VAL A 150 1.16 6.21 8.02
N SER A 151 0.48 5.07 7.93
CA SER A 151 -0.58 4.66 8.85
C SER A 151 -0.18 3.47 9.74
N ASP A 152 1.11 3.11 9.76
CA ASP A 152 1.66 2.10 10.68
C ASP A 152 2.98 2.57 11.32
N LEU A 153 4.08 2.62 10.57
CA LEU A 153 5.42 2.88 11.12
C LEU A 153 5.57 4.30 11.66
N ILE A 154 5.14 5.31 10.91
CA ILE A 154 5.36 6.71 11.28
C ILE A 154 4.65 7.09 12.58
N PRO A 155 3.32 6.84 12.75
CA PRO A 155 2.66 7.16 14.00
C PRO A 155 3.29 6.41 15.19
N LEU A 156 3.64 5.15 15.03
CA LEU A 156 4.22 4.34 16.10
C LEU A 156 5.65 4.82 16.47
N ALA A 157 6.46 5.19 15.48
CA ALA A 157 7.81 5.71 15.76
C ALA A 157 7.78 7.01 16.57
N PHE A 158 6.84 7.91 16.28
CA PHE A 158 6.70 9.17 17.01
C PHE A 158 6.00 8.99 18.35
N SER A 159 5.00 8.10 18.46
CA SER A 159 4.31 7.81 19.74
C SER A 159 5.28 7.30 20.81
N GLY A 160 6.36 6.61 20.42
CA GLY A 160 7.41 6.14 21.32
C GLY A 160 8.17 7.27 22.06
N THR A 161 7.96 8.54 21.69
CA THR A 161 8.52 9.71 22.37
C THR A 161 7.49 10.47 23.22
N CYS A 162 6.23 10.04 23.24
CA CYS A 162 5.17 10.65 24.03
C CYS A 162 5.12 10.02 25.43
N GLN A 163 4.85 10.85 26.44
CA GLN A 163 4.57 10.37 27.80
C GLN A 163 3.14 9.78 27.91
N HIS A 164 2.20 10.34 27.13
CA HIS A 164 0.88 9.76 26.91
C HIS A 164 0.34 10.18 25.53
N VAL A 165 -0.58 9.38 25.01
CA VAL A 165 -1.24 9.61 23.73
C VAL A 165 -2.75 9.56 23.94
N GLU A 166 -3.47 10.59 23.45
CA GLU A 166 -4.93 10.69 23.52
C GLU A 166 -5.57 10.27 22.19
N GLN A 167 -4.95 10.66 21.06
CA GLN A 167 -5.42 10.30 19.73
C GLN A 167 -4.26 10.22 18.74
N ILE A 168 -4.36 9.29 17.81
CA ILE A 168 -3.51 9.21 16.61
C ILE A 168 -4.41 9.39 15.38
N ARG A 169 -4.08 10.36 14.51
CA ARG A 169 -4.74 10.60 13.23
C ARG A 169 -3.72 10.49 12.11
N CYS A 170 -3.99 9.62 11.13
CA CYS A 170 -3.19 9.47 9.91
C CYS A 170 -4.03 9.94 8.73
N MET A 171 -3.47 10.78 7.87
CA MET A 171 -4.21 11.41 6.78
C MET A 171 -3.47 11.26 5.45
N GLU A 172 -4.22 10.97 4.39
CA GLU A 172 -3.82 11.27 3.02
C GLU A 172 -4.57 12.52 2.55
N ILE A 173 -3.84 13.53 2.07
CA ILE A 173 -4.42 14.77 1.55
C ILE A 173 -3.85 14.97 0.16
N ALA A 174 -4.61 14.61 -0.89
CA ALA A 174 -4.08 14.52 -2.24
C ALA A 174 -5.01 15.10 -3.31
N ASP A 175 -4.39 15.63 -4.36
CA ASP A 175 -5.02 15.93 -5.63
C ASP A 175 -4.81 14.75 -6.59
N TYR A 176 -5.90 14.08 -6.97
CA TYR A 176 -5.88 12.91 -7.84
C TYR A 176 -6.14 13.24 -9.32
N ALA A 177 -6.11 14.52 -9.72
CA ALA A 177 -6.34 14.90 -11.11
C ALA A 177 -5.39 14.20 -12.09
N THR A 178 -4.17 13.88 -11.66
CA THR A 178 -3.14 13.21 -12.49
C THR A 178 -3.09 11.69 -12.30
N TYR A 179 -3.89 11.13 -11.39
CA TYR A 179 -3.92 9.69 -11.15
C TYR A 179 -4.69 8.99 -12.28
N ASP A 180 -4.05 8.05 -12.98
CA ASP A 180 -4.56 7.40 -14.20
C ASP A 180 -5.27 6.04 -13.94
N GLY A 181 -5.44 5.65 -12.70
CA GLY A 181 -6.11 4.41 -12.30
C GLY A 181 -7.63 4.50 -12.44
N THR A 182 -8.18 4.34 -13.65
CA THR A 182 -9.60 4.52 -13.96
C THR A 182 -10.52 3.67 -13.06
N GLU A 183 -10.19 2.38 -12.82
CA GLU A 183 -10.97 1.50 -11.94
C GLU A 183 -11.10 2.10 -10.52
N VAL A 184 -10.01 2.57 -9.95
CA VAL A 184 -10.01 3.19 -8.61
C VAL A 184 -10.80 4.50 -8.62
N MET A 185 -10.57 5.35 -9.60
CA MET A 185 -11.18 6.67 -9.69
C MET A 185 -12.69 6.61 -9.93
N VAL A 186 -13.12 5.78 -10.87
CA VAL A 186 -14.52 5.75 -11.34
C VAL A 186 -15.31 4.71 -10.56
N ASP A 187 -14.85 3.46 -10.53
CA ASP A 187 -15.64 2.34 -10.00
C ASP A 187 -15.60 2.28 -8.46
N VAL A 188 -14.43 2.56 -7.87
CA VAL A 188 -14.26 2.50 -6.41
C VAL A 188 -14.66 3.81 -5.75
N MET A 189 -14.06 4.93 -6.13
CA MET A 189 -14.27 6.25 -5.50
C MET A 189 -15.48 7.01 -6.07
N GLY A 190 -15.95 6.64 -7.26
CA GLY A 190 -17.13 7.22 -7.91
C GLY A 190 -16.95 8.65 -8.39
N PHE A 191 -15.72 9.07 -8.73
CA PHE A 191 -15.50 10.38 -9.34
C PHE A 191 -16.18 10.45 -10.71
N GLY A 192 -16.79 11.61 -11.02
CA GLY A 192 -17.59 11.80 -12.23
C GLY A 192 -19.01 11.22 -12.16
N ALA A 193 -19.37 10.50 -11.10
CA ALA A 193 -20.73 10.00 -10.89
C ALA A 193 -21.63 11.04 -10.19
N PRO A 194 -22.96 10.97 -10.38
CA PRO A 194 -23.91 11.78 -9.61
C PRO A 194 -23.77 11.57 -8.09
N LEU A 195 -24.04 12.61 -7.28
CA LEU A 195 -23.86 12.55 -5.82
C LEU A 195 -24.87 11.61 -5.12
N ASP A 196 -26.02 11.39 -5.71
CA ASP A 196 -27.07 10.48 -5.21
C ASP A 196 -26.72 8.99 -5.47
N GLN A 197 -25.71 8.71 -6.27
CA GLN A 197 -25.17 7.37 -6.46
C GLN A 197 -24.07 7.10 -5.43
N THR A 198 -24.27 6.11 -4.56
CA THR A 198 -23.26 5.68 -3.59
C THR A 198 -22.16 4.88 -4.30
N PRO A 199 -20.90 5.32 -4.27
CA PRO A 199 -19.79 4.57 -4.85
C PRO A 199 -19.47 3.35 -4.00
N MET A 200 -18.76 2.37 -4.58
CA MET A 200 -18.39 1.13 -3.88
C MET A 200 -17.66 1.41 -2.56
N LEU A 201 -16.77 2.38 -2.55
CA LEU A 201 -15.96 2.76 -1.38
C LEU A 201 -16.81 3.16 -0.15
N PHE A 202 -18.01 3.75 -0.37
CA PHE A 202 -18.88 4.23 0.70
C PHE A 202 -20.04 3.29 1.02
N LEU A 203 -20.01 2.07 0.50
CA LEU A 203 -20.92 1.03 0.98
C LEU A 203 -20.55 0.65 2.42
N PRO A 204 -21.52 0.39 3.30
CA PRO A 204 -21.27 0.11 4.71
C PRO A 204 -20.23 -0.99 4.92
N GLY A 205 -19.21 -0.70 5.73
CA GLY A 205 -18.13 -1.63 6.08
C GLY A 205 -16.96 -1.71 5.09
N ILE A 206 -17.05 -1.08 3.91
CA ILE A 206 -15.97 -1.15 2.91
C ILE A 206 -14.76 -0.33 3.35
N LEU A 207 -14.97 0.86 3.91
CA LEU A 207 -13.87 1.66 4.47
C LEU A 207 -13.15 0.91 5.60
N GLY A 208 -13.91 0.29 6.50
CA GLY A 208 -13.37 -0.55 7.57
C GLY A 208 -12.62 -1.77 7.05
N LEU A 209 -13.07 -2.37 5.95
CA LEU A 209 -12.36 -3.49 5.30
C LEU A 209 -11.03 -3.03 4.70
N ALA A 210 -10.97 -1.84 4.09
CA ALA A 210 -9.78 -1.33 3.43
C ALA A 210 -8.72 -0.81 4.43
N TRP A 211 -9.10 -0.02 5.42
CA TRP A 211 -8.17 0.63 6.37
C TRP A 211 -8.29 0.15 7.82
N GLY A 212 -9.25 -0.71 8.15
CA GLY A 212 -9.40 -1.28 9.50
C GLY A 212 -8.14 -2.03 9.98
N THR A 213 -7.39 -2.57 9.04
CA THR A 213 -6.09 -3.19 9.31
C THR A 213 -5.11 -2.23 10.00
N SER A 214 -5.04 -0.97 9.58
CA SER A 214 -4.21 0.07 10.22
C SER A 214 -4.73 0.45 11.60
N LEU A 215 -6.05 0.55 11.78
CA LEU A 215 -6.65 0.81 13.10
C LEU A 215 -6.28 -0.29 14.10
N HIS A 216 -6.47 -1.55 13.72
CA HIS A 216 -6.17 -2.69 14.61
C HIS A 216 -4.67 -2.82 14.90
N GLN A 217 -3.80 -2.51 13.93
CA GLN A 217 -2.35 -2.55 14.14
C GLN A 217 -1.88 -1.48 15.12
N ILE A 218 -2.37 -0.23 14.97
CA ILE A 218 -2.07 0.85 15.92
C ILE A 218 -2.63 0.50 17.30
N ALA A 219 -3.87 0.02 17.39
CA ALA A 219 -4.49 -0.38 18.64
C ALA A 219 -3.68 -1.45 19.38
N ALA A 220 -3.22 -2.48 18.66
CA ALA A 220 -2.37 -3.52 19.22
C ALA A 220 -1.03 -2.99 19.73
N ALA A 221 -0.41 -2.06 18.98
CA ALA A 221 0.86 -1.45 19.39
C ALA A 221 0.71 -0.53 20.61
N MET A 222 -0.46 0.11 20.76
CA MET A 222 -0.78 1.02 21.86
C MET A 222 -1.44 0.33 23.05
N ASP A 223 -1.60 -1.02 22.99
CA ASP A 223 -2.25 -1.85 24.04
C ASP A 223 -3.68 -1.36 24.39
N VAL A 224 -4.46 -1.03 23.35
CA VAL A 224 -5.86 -0.62 23.50
C VAL A 224 -6.79 -1.51 22.67
N THR A 225 -8.05 -1.57 23.08
CA THR A 225 -9.11 -2.28 22.36
C THR A 225 -9.99 -1.27 21.62
N ILE A 226 -10.32 -1.57 20.37
CA ILE A 226 -11.31 -0.81 19.61
C ILE A 226 -12.70 -1.33 19.97
N ASP A 227 -13.54 -0.45 20.54
CA ASP A 227 -14.91 -0.77 20.92
C ASP A 227 -15.83 -0.85 19.70
N GLU A 228 -15.62 0.08 18.76
CA GLU A 228 -16.43 0.25 17.56
C GLU A 228 -15.60 0.92 16.45
N ILE A 229 -15.86 0.57 15.20
CA ILE A 229 -15.35 1.29 14.02
C ILE A 229 -16.49 2.12 13.45
N VAL A 230 -16.29 3.44 13.40
CA VAL A 230 -17.25 4.40 12.82
C VAL A 230 -16.72 4.91 11.50
N GLU A 231 -17.55 4.85 10.46
CA GLU A 231 -17.26 5.35 9.12
C GLU A 231 -18.00 6.65 8.86
N ARG A 232 -17.32 7.65 8.31
CA ARG A 232 -17.92 8.93 7.89
C ARG A 232 -17.39 9.30 6.51
N HIS A 233 -18.23 9.93 5.69
CA HIS A 233 -17.80 10.45 4.39
C HIS A 233 -18.59 11.67 3.97
N GLU A 234 -17.97 12.49 3.14
CA GLU A 234 -18.54 13.67 2.49
C GLU A 234 -18.10 13.66 1.00
N SER A 235 -18.93 14.23 0.14
CA SER A 235 -18.64 14.40 -1.29
C SER A 235 -18.92 15.82 -1.71
N GLU A 236 -18.13 16.37 -2.64
CA GLU A 236 -18.29 17.69 -3.23
C GLU A 236 -18.49 17.59 -4.73
N PRO A 237 -19.51 18.27 -5.31
CA PRO A 237 -19.70 18.28 -6.76
C PRO A 237 -18.73 19.21 -7.49
N ALA A 238 -18.48 18.91 -8.76
CA ALA A 238 -17.77 19.77 -9.68
C ALA A 238 -18.58 21.07 -9.93
N PRO A 239 -17.99 22.27 -9.76
CA PRO A 239 -18.69 23.53 -10.02
C PRO A 239 -18.87 23.83 -11.51
N GLU A 240 -18.07 23.20 -12.37
CA GLU A 240 -18.05 23.29 -13.83
C GLU A 240 -17.43 22.03 -14.40
N ASP A 241 -17.49 21.84 -15.74
CA ASP A 241 -16.77 20.76 -16.41
C ASP A 241 -15.26 21.04 -16.40
N PHE A 242 -14.46 19.99 -16.11
CA PHE A 242 -12.99 20.07 -16.20
C PHE A 242 -12.37 18.70 -16.49
N GLU A 243 -11.14 18.72 -17.02
CA GLU A 243 -10.40 17.52 -17.42
C GLU A 243 -9.46 17.03 -16.33
N VAL A 244 -9.38 15.70 -16.18
CA VAL A 244 -8.41 14.98 -15.35
C VAL A 244 -7.83 13.81 -16.15
N ALA A 245 -6.84 13.09 -15.61
CA ALA A 245 -6.17 11.99 -16.32
C ALA A 245 -7.15 10.88 -16.77
N THR A 246 -8.24 10.66 -16.06
CA THR A 246 -9.24 9.63 -16.39
C THR A 246 -10.40 10.13 -17.28
N GLY A 247 -10.38 11.39 -17.69
CA GLY A 247 -11.39 12.00 -18.58
C GLY A 247 -12.06 13.23 -18.00
N THR A 248 -13.21 13.61 -18.56
CA THR A 248 -13.95 14.80 -18.17
C THR A 248 -14.78 14.55 -16.91
N ILE A 249 -14.64 15.41 -15.93
CA ILE A 249 -15.54 15.50 -14.76
C ILE A 249 -16.61 16.53 -15.08
N ALA A 250 -17.83 16.08 -15.24
CA ALA A 250 -18.94 16.97 -15.60
C ALA A 250 -19.44 17.76 -14.40
N LYS A 251 -19.92 18.99 -14.64
CA LYS A 251 -20.52 19.84 -13.63
C LYS A 251 -21.61 19.10 -12.82
N GLY A 252 -21.56 19.21 -11.52
CA GLY A 252 -22.52 18.60 -10.59
C GLY A 252 -22.23 17.13 -10.25
N THR A 253 -21.23 16.51 -10.87
CA THR A 253 -20.78 15.17 -10.53
C THR A 253 -19.72 15.22 -9.42
N ARG A 254 -19.46 14.10 -8.76
CA ARG A 254 -18.49 14.00 -7.65
C ARG A 254 -17.09 14.37 -8.11
N ALA A 255 -16.47 15.35 -7.45
CA ALA A 255 -15.15 15.89 -7.77
C ALA A 255 -14.20 15.97 -6.58
N ALA A 256 -14.71 15.85 -5.35
CA ALA A 256 -13.88 15.65 -4.18
C ALA A 256 -14.61 14.75 -3.18
N VAL A 257 -13.84 14.03 -2.39
CA VAL A 257 -14.33 13.19 -1.29
C VAL A 257 -13.45 13.39 -0.06
N ARG A 258 -14.09 13.30 1.09
CA ARG A 258 -13.45 13.17 2.40
C ARG A 258 -14.06 12.00 3.12
N PHE A 259 -13.25 11.15 3.72
CA PHE A 259 -13.77 10.09 4.58
C PHE A 259 -12.86 9.85 5.77
N GLU A 260 -13.46 9.33 6.84
CA GLU A 260 -12.80 8.95 8.07
C GLU A 260 -13.22 7.53 8.46
N ILE A 261 -12.23 6.75 8.90
CA ILE A 261 -12.42 5.49 9.60
C ILE A 261 -11.90 5.68 11.02
N ILE A 262 -12.79 5.57 12.00
CA ILE A 262 -12.52 5.95 13.38
C ILE A 262 -12.60 4.72 14.27
N GLY A 263 -11.48 4.33 14.88
CA GLY A 263 -11.44 3.36 15.97
C GLY A 263 -11.79 4.07 17.29
N MET A 264 -12.95 3.73 17.84
CA MET A 264 -13.38 4.22 19.14
C MET A 264 -12.66 3.43 20.24
N VAL A 265 -12.10 4.13 21.21
CA VAL A 265 -11.43 3.58 22.40
C VAL A 265 -12.03 4.25 23.62
N ASP A 266 -12.57 3.47 24.55
CA ASP A 266 -13.30 3.97 25.73
C ASP A 266 -14.38 4.98 25.36
N GLY A 267 -15.11 4.71 24.27
CA GLY A 267 -16.20 5.54 23.77
C GLY A 267 -15.75 6.88 23.14
N LYS A 268 -14.45 7.07 22.86
CA LYS A 268 -13.89 8.28 22.23
C LYS A 268 -13.10 7.93 20.96
N PRO A 269 -12.98 8.86 20.00
CA PRO A 269 -12.11 8.69 18.84
C PRO A 269 -10.64 8.58 19.27
N GLY A 270 -10.10 7.37 19.30
CA GLY A 270 -8.69 7.11 19.69
C GLY A 270 -7.76 7.03 18.49
N ILE A 271 -8.18 6.37 17.41
CA ILE A 271 -7.39 6.19 16.18
C ILE A 271 -8.25 6.60 15.00
N VAL A 272 -7.72 7.46 14.13
CA VAL A 272 -8.45 7.97 12.96
C VAL A 272 -7.58 7.82 11.71
N ILE A 273 -8.12 7.18 10.69
CA ILE A 273 -7.57 7.23 9.34
C ILE A 273 -8.47 8.13 8.53
N GLU A 274 -7.92 9.16 7.88
CA GLU A 274 -8.68 10.16 7.14
C GLU A 274 -8.09 10.33 5.74
N HIS A 275 -8.96 10.40 4.74
CA HIS A 275 -8.58 10.75 3.38
C HIS A 275 -9.32 12.01 2.92
N VAL A 276 -8.58 12.92 2.31
CA VAL A 276 -9.09 14.11 1.66
C VAL A 276 -8.59 14.11 0.23
N THR A 277 -9.43 13.64 -0.68
CA THR A 277 -9.07 13.50 -2.10
C THR A 277 -9.84 14.50 -2.93
N ARG A 278 -9.13 15.32 -3.71
CA ARG A 278 -9.68 16.32 -4.63
C ARG A 278 -9.25 16.02 -6.05
N LEU A 279 -10.04 16.44 -7.02
CA LEU A 279 -9.65 16.46 -8.44
C LEU A 279 -9.28 17.88 -8.90
N ARG A 280 -9.34 18.86 -8.00
CA ARG A 280 -8.94 20.25 -8.24
C ARG A 280 -8.69 20.92 -6.89
N GLY A 281 -7.59 21.61 -6.74
CA GLY A 281 -7.10 22.11 -5.45
C GLY A 281 -7.95 23.19 -4.79
N ASP A 282 -8.88 23.85 -5.53
CA ASP A 282 -9.81 24.86 -5.02
C ASP A 282 -11.12 24.29 -4.43
N LEU A 283 -11.36 22.98 -4.60
CA LEU A 283 -12.54 22.33 -4.04
C LEU A 283 -12.40 22.19 -2.52
N ARG A 284 -13.46 22.55 -1.78
CA ARG A 284 -13.53 22.43 -0.32
C ARG A 284 -12.28 22.96 0.40
N PRO A 285 -12.02 24.27 0.32
CA PRO A 285 -10.87 24.89 0.99
C PRO A 285 -10.93 24.79 2.52
N ASP A 286 -12.10 24.49 3.07
CA ASP A 286 -12.35 24.22 4.49
C ASP A 286 -11.86 22.84 4.96
N TRP A 287 -11.66 21.88 4.05
CA TRP A 287 -11.04 20.60 4.39
C TRP A 287 -9.53 20.74 4.55
N ALA A 288 -8.90 19.76 5.21
CA ALA A 288 -7.45 19.76 5.39
C ALA A 288 -6.71 20.02 4.06
N GLN A 289 -5.72 20.92 4.13
CA GLN A 289 -4.89 21.28 2.99
C GLN A 289 -3.53 20.58 3.05
N PRO A 290 -2.97 20.15 1.91
CA PRO A 290 -1.67 19.51 1.87
C PRO A 290 -0.55 20.53 2.18
N ALA A 291 0.55 20.05 2.75
CA ALA A 291 1.71 20.88 3.07
C ALA A 291 2.57 21.22 1.84
N GLN A 292 2.31 20.59 0.71
CA GLN A 292 2.94 20.88 -0.59
C GLN A 292 1.90 20.78 -1.71
N PRO A 293 2.14 21.36 -2.90
CA PRO A 293 1.29 21.16 -4.07
C PRO A 293 1.15 19.68 -4.45
N GLY A 294 -0.04 19.26 -4.85
CA GLY A 294 -0.35 17.90 -5.33
C GLY A 294 -0.67 16.91 -4.21
N GLY A 295 -0.16 17.10 -3.00
CA GLY A 295 -0.53 16.24 -1.88
C GLY A 295 0.57 16.03 -0.85
N CYS A 296 0.17 15.53 0.32
CA CYS A 296 1.04 15.05 1.38
C CYS A 296 0.32 13.98 2.21
N TYR A 297 1.09 13.22 2.97
CA TYR A 297 0.55 12.48 4.10
C TYR A 297 0.76 13.30 5.37
N ARG A 298 -0.14 13.15 6.34
CA ARG A 298 -0.03 13.83 7.63
C ARG A 298 -0.32 12.85 8.76
N VAL A 299 0.53 12.89 9.79
CA VAL A 299 0.25 12.22 11.05
C VAL A 299 0.13 13.26 12.14
N GLU A 300 -0.96 13.21 12.88
CA GLU A 300 -1.19 14.04 14.06
C GLU A 300 -1.32 13.14 15.29
N ILE A 301 -0.56 13.45 16.33
CA ILE A 301 -0.64 12.79 17.63
C ILE A 301 -1.04 13.85 18.65
N THR A 302 -2.20 13.65 19.26
CA THR A 302 -2.63 14.45 20.42
C THR A 302 -2.14 13.74 21.67
N GLY A 303 -1.43 14.45 22.52
CA GLY A 303 -0.82 13.88 23.73
C GLY A 303 0.23 14.80 24.33
N GLU A 304 1.18 14.23 25.07
CA GLU A 304 2.31 14.96 25.63
C GLU A 304 3.64 14.27 25.27
N PRO A 305 4.46 14.88 24.39
CA PRO A 305 4.13 16.02 23.55
C PRO A 305 3.15 15.66 22.43
N SER A 306 2.46 16.65 21.87
CA SER A 306 1.69 16.50 20.65
C SER A 306 2.59 16.67 19.42
N TYR A 307 2.23 15.97 18.32
CA TYR A 307 2.95 16.06 17.05
C TYR A 307 2.01 16.35 15.87
N ARG A 308 2.53 17.11 14.92
CA ARG A 308 2.04 17.18 13.55
C ARG A 308 3.21 16.95 12.61
N ILE A 309 3.13 15.89 11.82
CA ILE A 309 4.17 15.45 10.90
C ILE A 309 3.60 15.50 9.49
N ASP A 310 4.11 16.38 8.64
CA ASP A 310 3.77 16.41 7.22
C ASP A 310 4.88 15.67 6.43
N ILE A 311 4.49 14.63 5.69
CA ILE A 311 5.36 13.81 4.86
C ILE A 311 5.06 14.14 3.42
N CYS A 312 6.02 14.77 2.74
CA CYS A 312 5.88 15.38 1.43
C CYS A 312 6.73 14.64 0.38
N PRO A 313 6.34 13.45 -0.09
CA PRO A 313 7.10 12.74 -1.10
C PRO A 313 7.06 13.50 -2.43
N THR A 314 8.20 13.55 -3.10
CA THR A 314 8.35 14.07 -4.45
C THR A 314 9.07 13.06 -5.32
N SER A 315 8.81 13.05 -6.62
CA SER A 315 9.55 12.22 -7.56
C SER A 315 10.29 13.06 -8.57
N ARG A 316 11.20 12.45 -9.32
CA ARG A 316 11.85 13.12 -10.46
C ARG A 316 10.84 13.53 -11.55
N LYS A 317 9.64 12.97 -11.55
CA LYS A 317 8.52 13.35 -12.42
C LYS A 317 7.72 14.54 -11.88
N GLY A 318 8.03 15.00 -10.66
CA GLY A 318 7.37 16.14 -10.03
C GLY A 318 5.92 15.92 -9.58
N ASP A 319 5.43 14.68 -9.62
CA ASP A 319 4.06 14.32 -9.34
C ASP A 319 3.96 13.59 -7.99
N HIS A 320 3.08 14.07 -7.10
CA HIS A 320 2.84 13.47 -5.79
C HIS A 320 2.28 12.05 -5.93
N ASN A 321 1.30 11.82 -6.83
CA ASN A 321 0.67 10.51 -7.02
C ASN A 321 1.69 9.46 -7.46
N HIS A 322 2.57 9.84 -8.42
CA HIS A 322 3.67 8.97 -8.82
C HIS A 322 4.66 8.72 -7.66
N ALA A 323 4.98 9.76 -6.88
CA ALA A 323 5.89 9.63 -5.72
C ALA A 323 5.33 8.69 -4.64
N ALA A 324 4.01 8.74 -4.40
CA ALA A 324 3.31 7.85 -3.48
C ALA A 324 3.41 6.38 -3.91
N ILE A 325 3.21 6.09 -5.20
CA ILE A 325 3.34 4.72 -5.73
C ILE A 325 4.80 4.25 -5.69
N VAL A 326 5.78 5.14 -5.97
CA VAL A 326 7.21 4.83 -5.81
C VAL A 326 7.53 4.49 -4.36
N ALA A 327 7.00 5.25 -3.39
CA ALA A 327 7.21 4.98 -1.97
C ALA A 327 6.60 3.64 -1.54
N ALA A 328 5.39 3.31 -2.02
CA ALA A 328 4.75 2.02 -1.76
C ALA A 328 5.58 0.85 -2.33
N ALA A 329 6.00 0.93 -3.60
CA ALA A 329 6.85 -0.08 -4.22
C ALA A 329 8.19 -0.22 -3.49
N GLY A 330 8.80 0.91 -3.11
CA GLY A 330 10.06 0.94 -2.34
C GLY A 330 9.92 0.27 -0.97
N ARG A 331 8.83 0.54 -0.25
CA ARG A 331 8.55 -0.09 1.05
C ARG A 331 8.44 -1.61 0.93
N ILE A 332 7.73 -2.10 -0.10
CA ILE A 332 7.54 -3.52 -0.37
C ILE A 332 8.89 -4.20 -0.70
N VAL A 333 9.63 -3.66 -1.68
CA VAL A 333 10.87 -4.29 -2.16
C VAL A 333 11.97 -4.26 -1.11
N ASN A 334 12.09 -3.16 -0.35
CA ASN A 334 13.09 -3.05 0.71
C ASN A 334 12.82 -3.96 1.91
N ALA A 335 11.60 -4.50 2.06
CA ALA A 335 11.25 -5.46 3.10
C ALA A 335 11.77 -6.88 2.80
N ILE A 336 12.07 -7.22 1.53
CA ILE A 336 12.46 -8.57 1.11
C ILE A 336 13.56 -9.17 2.00
N PRO A 337 14.71 -8.51 2.25
CA PRO A 337 15.78 -9.10 3.06
C PRO A 337 15.35 -9.43 4.49
N ALA A 338 14.56 -8.54 5.11
CA ALA A 338 14.08 -8.74 6.48
C ALA A 338 13.06 -9.88 6.58
N VAL A 339 12.20 -10.03 5.57
CA VAL A 339 11.19 -11.10 5.51
C VAL A 339 11.83 -12.45 5.24
N VAL A 340 12.78 -12.52 4.31
CA VAL A 340 13.50 -13.77 3.98
C VAL A 340 14.37 -14.26 5.13
N ALA A 341 14.99 -13.34 5.89
CA ALA A 341 15.82 -13.69 7.05
C ALA A 341 15.01 -13.85 8.35
N GLY A 342 13.74 -13.48 8.34
CA GLY A 342 12.88 -13.49 9.52
C GLY A 342 12.22 -14.85 9.76
N PRO A 343 11.56 -15.02 10.91
CA PRO A 343 10.83 -16.24 11.21
C PRO A 343 9.58 -16.39 10.33
N ALA A 344 9.14 -17.64 10.11
CA ALA A 344 7.92 -17.96 9.36
C ALA A 344 6.65 -17.39 10.02
N GLY A 345 5.60 -17.16 9.21
CA GLY A 345 4.28 -16.71 9.66
C GLY A 345 3.81 -15.42 9.00
N ILE A 346 2.67 -14.90 9.47
CA ILE A 346 2.20 -13.57 9.10
C ILE A 346 3.04 -12.54 9.84
N ARG A 347 3.69 -11.64 9.11
CA ARG A 347 4.55 -10.58 9.66
C ARG A 347 3.88 -9.22 9.46
N THR A 348 4.07 -8.35 10.42
CA THR A 348 3.57 -6.98 10.44
C THR A 348 4.72 -6.00 10.66
N THR A 349 4.47 -4.72 10.58
CA THR A 349 5.46 -3.69 10.95
C THR A 349 5.90 -3.81 12.41
N LEU A 350 5.11 -4.46 13.28
CA LEU A 350 5.45 -4.68 14.69
C LEU A 350 6.48 -5.80 14.89
N ASP A 351 6.65 -6.69 13.91
CA ASP A 351 7.51 -7.88 14.01
C ASP A 351 8.86 -7.69 13.33
N LEU A 352 8.92 -6.80 12.35
CA LEU A 352 10.10 -6.65 11.51
C LEU A 352 11.07 -5.60 12.06
N PRO A 353 12.39 -5.76 11.84
CA PRO A 353 13.34 -4.69 12.14
C PRO A 353 13.04 -3.45 11.29
N LEU A 354 13.64 -2.31 11.64
CA LEU A 354 13.53 -1.11 10.82
C LEU A 354 14.03 -1.40 9.39
N ILE A 355 13.12 -1.30 8.42
CA ILE A 355 13.42 -1.48 7.00
C ILE A 355 14.05 -0.20 6.48
N SER A 356 15.30 -0.28 6.02
CA SER A 356 16.00 0.81 5.36
C SER A 356 15.97 0.69 3.85
N GLY A 357 16.27 1.80 3.17
CA GLY A 357 16.42 1.84 1.71
C GLY A 357 17.65 1.05 1.20
N PRO A 358 17.84 1.01 -0.12
CA PRO A 358 19.03 0.41 -0.73
C PRO A 358 20.29 1.19 -0.35
N ARG A 359 21.46 0.67 -0.78
CA ARG A 359 22.76 1.35 -0.54
C ARG A 359 22.71 2.79 -1.04
N LEU A 360 23.19 3.70 -0.18
CA LEU A 360 23.33 5.10 -0.53
C LEU A 360 24.30 5.27 -1.72
N THR A 361 23.84 5.92 -2.77
CA THR A 361 24.64 6.25 -3.96
C THR A 361 24.67 7.78 -4.14
N PRO A 362 25.66 8.49 -3.55
CA PRO A 362 25.75 9.92 -3.70
C PRO A 362 25.95 10.32 -5.16
N THR A 363 25.24 11.37 -5.59
CA THR A 363 25.53 12.07 -6.85
C THR A 363 26.39 13.29 -6.54
N ALA A 364 27.25 13.69 -7.50
CA ALA A 364 28.03 14.91 -7.33
C ALA A 364 27.11 16.11 -7.07
N LEU A 365 27.52 16.99 -6.17
CA LEU A 365 26.86 18.28 -5.98
C LEU A 365 27.05 19.07 -7.29
N THR A 366 25.96 19.37 -8.00
CA THR A 366 25.92 20.24 -9.18
C THR A 366 25.80 21.68 -8.73
#